data_2277909d0890c1815b3fa8c63d9fa911
#
_entry.id   2277909d0890c1815b3fa8c63d9fa911
#
_cell.length_a   1.000
_cell.length_b   1.000
_cell.length_c   1.000
_cell.angle_alpha   90.00
_cell.angle_beta   90.00
_cell.angle_gamma   90.00
#
_symmetry.space_group_name_H-M   'P 1'
#
loop_
_entity.id
_entity.type
_entity.pdbx_description
1 polymer ?
#
loop_
_entity_poly.entity_id
_entity_poly.type
_entity_poly.pdbx_seq_one_letter_code
_entity_poly.pdbx_strand_id
1 'polypeptide(L)' 'MGGNLSEKLLEEVISALKDAGYNPDDQLEGYFQTGDASFITRTGGARDTISWINLECIREYLERAKR' A
#
# COMPACT_ATOMS: atom_id res chain seq x y z
N MET A 1 13.48 17.55 5.10
CA MET A 1 12.15 17.54 4.54
C MET A 1 11.43 16.27 4.94
N GLY A 2 10.33 16.37 5.60
CA GLY A 2 9.57 15.18 5.98
C GLY A 2 9.16 14.37 4.77
N GLY A 3 8.64 13.20 5.00
CA GLY A 3 8.14 12.35 3.94
C GLY A 3 7.09 13.05 3.10
N ASN A 4 6.87 12.55 1.90
CA ASN A 4 5.87 13.12 1.03
C ASN A 4 4.48 12.56 1.36
N LEU A 5 3.47 13.08 0.69
CA LEU A 5 2.09 12.65 0.94
C LEU A 5 1.90 11.16 0.65
N SER A 6 2.55 10.65 -0.40
CA SER A 6 2.44 9.23 -0.74
C SER A 6 2.92 8.34 0.38
N GLU A 7 4.01 8.72 1.06
CA GLU A 7 4.51 7.92 2.18
C GLU A 7 3.52 7.86 3.33
N LYS A 8 2.90 9.00 3.66
CA LYS A 8 1.89 9.02 4.70
C LYS A 8 0.68 8.18 4.34
N LEU A 9 0.22 8.29 3.11
CA LEU A 9 -0.92 7.51 2.65
C LEU A 9 -0.60 6.02 2.67
N LEU A 10 0.63 5.66 2.27
CA LEU A 10 1.04 4.27 2.29
C LEU A 10 1.04 3.70 3.71
N GLU A 11 1.50 4.49 4.69
CA GLU A 11 1.46 4.04 6.08
C GLU A 11 0.03 3.80 6.54
N GLU A 12 -0.90 4.66 6.13
CA GLU A 12 -2.30 4.48 6.47
C GLU A 12 -2.86 3.20 5.86
N VAL A 13 -2.51 2.93 4.60
CA VAL A 13 -2.95 1.71 3.95
C VAL A 13 -2.40 0.47 4.66
N ILE A 14 -1.11 0.50 4.98
CA ILE A 14 -0.48 -0.62 5.68
C ILE A 14 -1.17 -0.87 7.02
N SER A 15 -1.44 0.18 7.77
CA SER A 15 -2.11 0.06 9.05
C SER A 15 -3.51 -0.53 8.90
N ALA A 16 -4.25 -0.06 7.89
CA ALA A 16 -5.60 -0.56 7.64
C ALA A 16 -5.58 -2.04 7.27
N LEU A 17 -4.61 -2.46 6.46
CA LEU A 17 -4.50 -3.86 6.07
C LEU A 17 -4.17 -4.74 7.26
N LYS A 18 -3.26 -4.31 8.11
CA LYS A 18 -2.91 -5.06 9.32
C LYS A 18 -4.09 -5.17 10.28
N ASP A 19 -4.81 -4.07 10.46
CA ASP A 19 -5.98 -4.06 11.33
C ASP A 19 -7.05 -5.04 10.85
N ALA A 20 -7.16 -5.22 9.54
CA ALA A 20 -8.12 -6.13 8.95
C ALA A 20 -7.63 -7.58 8.93
N GLY A 21 -6.40 -7.84 9.38
CA GLY A 21 -5.86 -9.19 9.45
C GLY A 21 -5.18 -9.66 8.18
N TYR A 22 -4.89 -8.74 7.27
CA TYR A 22 -4.21 -9.09 6.01
C TYR A 22 -2.72 -8.84 6.11
N ASN A 23 -1.96 -9.51 5.25
CA ASN A 23 -0.54 -9.24 5.09
C ASN A 23 -0.39 -8.08 4.10
N PRO A 24 0.08 -6.90 4.57
CA PRO A 24 0.16 -5.74 3.67
C PRO A 24 1.07 -5.99 2.47
N ASP A 25 2.18 -6.69 2.68
CA ASP A 25 3.14 -6.91 1.60
C ASP A 25 2.52 -7.71 0.46
N ASP A 26 1.75 -8.75 0.79
CA ASP A 26 1.11 -9.58 -0.23
C ASP A 26 0.11 -8.76 -1.05
N GLN A 27 -0.71 -7.98 -0.40
CA GLN A 27 -1.71 -7.19 -1.12
C GLN A 27 -1.07 -6.09 -1.96
N LEU A 28 -0.08 -5.41 -1.40
CA LEU A 28 0.62 -4.36 -2.14
C LEU A 28 1.37 -4.92 -3.34
N GLU A 29 1.98 -6.09 -3.19
CA GLU A 29 2.69 -6.70 -4.30
C GLU A 29 1.74 -7.07 -5.44
N GLY A 30 0.58 -7.64 -5.12
CA GLY A 30 -0.42 -7.95 -6.13
C GLY A 30 -0.88 -6.71 -6.86
N TYR A 31 -1.13 -5.64 -6.12
CA TYR A 31 -1.52 -4.39 -6.74
C TYR A 31 -0.41 -3.82 -7.62
N PHE A 32 0.83 -3.85 -7.13
CA PHE A 32 1.95 -3.29 -7.87
C PHE A 32 2.18 -4.04 -9.19
N GLN A 33 2.07 -5.36 -9.16
CA GLN A 33 2.35 -6.17 -10.34
C GLN A 33 1.27 -6.03 -11.40
N THR A 34 0.02 -5.83 -10.99
CA THR A 34 -1.12 -5.83 -11.93
C THR A 34 -1.68 -4.45 -12.20
N GLY A 35 -1.46 -3.51 -11.28
CA GLY A 35 -2.09 -2.20 -11.36
C GLY A 35 -3.57 -2.24 -11.01
N ASP A 36 -4.07 -3.34 -10.49
CA ASP A 36 -5.49 -3.55 -10.21
C ASP A 36 -5.76 -3.36 -8.72
N ALA A 37 -6.50 -2.29 -8.38
CA ALA A 37 -6.78 -1.96 -6.99
C ALA A 37 -7.65 -3.02 -6.31
N SER A 38 -8.26 -3.93 -7.06
CA SER A 38 -9.07 -4.97 -6.44
C SER A 38 -8.23 -5.94 -5.60
N PHE A 39 -6.91 -5.94 -5.77
CA PHE A 39 -6.01 -6.70 -4.89
C PHE A 39 -5.92 -6.10 -3.48
N ILE A 40 -6.40 -4.88 -3.30
CA ILE A 40 -6.37 -4.21 -2.01
C ILE A 40 -7.76 -4.28 -1.39
N THR A 41 -7.84 -4.69 -0.11
CA THR A 41 -9.11 -4.74 0.59
C THR A 41 -9.76 -3.36 0.69
N ARG A 42 -11.08 -3.32 0.78
CA ARG A 42 -11.82 -2.07 0.99
C ARG A 42 -11.78 -1.61 2.45
N THR A 43 -11.36 -2.47 3.35
CA THR A 43 -11.39 -2.17 4.78
C THR A 43 -10.60 -0.90 5.07
N GLY A 44 -11.18 -0.03 5.90
CA GLY A 44 -10.52 1.21 6.29
C GLY A 44 -10.24 2.17 5.15
N GLY A 45 -10.91 2.00 4.01
CA GLY A 45 -10.68 2.87 2.87
C GLY A 45 -9.37 2.61 2.14
N ALA A 46 -8.72 1.49 2.41
CA ALA A 46 -7.40 1.20 1.85
C ALA A 46 -7.41 1.21 0.33
N ARG A 47 -8.44 0.62 -0.29
CA ARG A 47 -8.52 0.56 -1.75
C ARG A 47 -8.62 1.95 -2.37
N ASP A 48 -9.40 2.83 -1.77
CA ASP A 48 -9.52 4.19 -2.28
C ASP A 48 -8.22 4.95 -2.08
N THR A 49 -7.61 4.80 -0.92
CA THR A 49 -6.37 5.50 -0.60
C THR A 49 -5.22 5.07 -1.52
N ILE A 50 -5.15 3.79 -1.86
CA ILE A 50 -4.03 3.27 -2.66
C ILE A 50 -3.96 3.96 -4.02
N SER A 51 -5.10 4.39 -4.57
CA SER A 51 -5.13 5.02 -5.88
C SER A 51 -4.44 6.38 -5.88
N TRP A 52 -4.23 6.98 -4.72
CA TRP A 52 -3.56 8.27 -4.58
C TRP A 52 -2.07 8.14 -4.35
N ILE A 53 -1.56 6.91 -4.19
CA ILE A 53 -0.17 6.68 -3.86
C ILE A 53 0.65 6.45 -5.13
N ASN A 54 1.80 7.09 -5.21
CA ASN A 54 2.73 6.91 -6.32
C ASN A 54 3.25 5.48 -6.33
N LEU A 55 3.20 4.82 -7.50
CA LEU A 55 3.67 3.44 -7.61
C LEU A 55 5.14 3.29 -7.25
N GLU A 56 5.95 4.32 -7.50
CA GLU A 56 7.36 4.30 -7.09
C GLU A 56 7.50 4.13 -5.58
N CYS A 57 6.63 4.80 -4.83
CA CYS A 57 6.66 4.69 -3.37
C CYS A 57 6.36 3.26 -2.92
N ILE A 58 5.39 2.63 -3.57
CA ILE A 58 5.04 1.25 -3.27
C ILE A 58 6.19 0.32 -3.64
N ARG A 59 6.82 0.54 -4.78
CA ARG A 59 7.95 -0.26 -5.21
C ARG A 59 9.09 -0.19 -4.19
N GLU A 60 9.42 1.01 -3.75
CA GLU A 60 10.48 1.18 -2.76
C GLU A 60 10.16 0.49 -1.45
N TYR A 61 8.90 0.58 -1.01
CA TYR A 61 8.49 -0.11 0.20
C TYR A 61 8.68 -1.62 0.06
N LEU A 62 8.25 -2.19 -1.07
CA LEU A 62 8.34 -3.62 -1.30
C LEU A 62 9.78 -4.09 -1.37
N GLU A 63 10.65 -3.28 -1.98
CA GLU A 63 12.07 -3.64 -2.05
C GLU A 63 12.70 -3.67 -0.67
N ARG A 64 12.35 -2.71 0.19
CA ARG A 64 12.85 -2.72 1.56
C ARG A 64 12.32 -3.90 2.35
N ALA A 65 11.07 -4.27 2.12
CA ALA A 65 10.45 -5.36 2.86
C ALA A 65 11.06 -6.71 2.52
N LYS A 66 11.68 -6.83 1.35
CA LYS A 66 12.30 -8.08 0.92
C LYS A 66 13.71 -8.27 1.42
N ARG A 67 14.30 -7.28 2.06
CA ARG A 67 15.67 -7.36 2.55
C ARG A 67 15.75 -7.96 3.95
#